data_204dc751590631006b0a31ea119f8029
#
_entry.id   204dc751590631006b0a31ea119f8029
#
_cell.length_a   1.000
_cell.length_b   1.000
_cell.length_c   1.000
_cell.angle_alpha   90.00
_cell.angle_beta   90.00
_cell.angle_gamma   90.00
#
_symmetry.space_group_name_H-M   'P 1'
#
loop_
_entity.id
_entity.type
_entity.pdbx_description
1 polymer ?
#
loop_
_entity_poly.entity_id
_entity_poly.type
_entity_poly.pdbx_seq_one_letter_code
_entity_poly.pdbx_strand_id
1 'polypeptide(L)'
;MLKYILYIERALKSKLSYVVADRYGVSEEAIDDGSGLISSYLDRKNYSNSHNLRDTTLRSITEVLDYSKDAEHTIGNKKFYISSSLRHYATRHNHIPPWILVTSLSFGVTTQWYSILRSADKTRIANSFIRDPQLTEDEKKEYLKTSIDLIRRYRNTLAHGGKTTDIFIGRIPKKQCIQLSNGLLCRDDFTGDNITQSGVQTVISILLSLINDQYMENALIQDVINLFWLYRSRDTDSFGKGIWDDLGLSGEFMNGLLQVYSAPSI
;
A
#
# COMPACT_ATOMS: atom_id res chain seq x y z
N MET A 1 -13.17 -5.15 2.62
CA MET A 1 -12.03 -4.68 1.80
C MET A 1 -11.25 -3.53 2.44
N LEU A 2 -11.85 -2.40 2.82
CA LEU A 2 -11.12 -1.23 3.35
C LEU A 2 -10.22 -1.54 4.56
N LYS A 3 -10.66 -2.38 5.52
CA LYS A 3 -9.85 -2.75 6.68
C LYS A 3 -8.53 -3.42 6.30
N TYR A 4 -8.51 -4.26 5.26
CA TYR A 4 -7.31 -4.94 4.77
C TYR A 4 -6.38 -3.99 4.00
N ILE A 5 -6.96 -3.07 3.26
CA ILE A 5 -6.19 -1.98 2.62
C ILE A 5 -5.48 -1.13 3.67
N LEU A 6 -6.18 -0.76 4.75
CA LEU A 6 -5.59 0.01 5.86
C LEU A 6 -4.50 -0.78 6.60
N TYR A 7 -4.64 -2.11 6.68
CA TYR A 7 -3.59 -2.98 7.22
C TYR A 7 -2.31 -2.90 6.38
N ILE A 8 -2.42 -3.01 5.04
CA ILE A 8 -1.28 -2.86 4.14
C ILE A 8 -0.70 -1.44 4.18
N GLU A 9 -1.54 -0.40 4.23
CA GLU A 9 -1.08 0.98 4.39
C GLU A 9 -0.21 1.14 5.64
N ARG A 10 -0.65 0.60 6.78
CA ARG A 10 0.11 0.64 8.05
C ARG A 10 1.40 -0.16 7.96
N ALA A 11 1.35 -1.35 7.37
CA ALA A 11 2.53 -2.17 7.17
C ALA A 11 3.57 -1.46 6.29
N LEU A 12 3.15 -0.80 5.20
CA LEU A 12 4.05 -0.02 4.35
C LEU A 12 4.67 1.15 5.11
N LYS A 13 3.87 1.91 5.85
CA LYS A 13 4.34 3.02 6.68
C LYS A 13 5.39 2.57 7.69
N SER A 14 5.14 1.47 8.39
CA SER A 14 6.07 0.90 9.36
C SER A 14 7.37 0.44 8.73
N LYS A 15 7.31 -0.35 7.66
CA LYS A 15 8.51 -0.88 6.98
C LYS A 15 9.34 0.23 6.32
N LEU A 16 8.68 1.19 5.70
CA LEU A 16 9.34 2.34 5.08
C LEU A 16 10.05 3.19 6.13
N SER A 17 9.37 3.58 7.19
CA SER A 17 9.95 4.41 8.24
C SER A 17 11.12 3.71 8.96
N TYR A 18 11.04 2.39 9.15
CA TYR A 18 12.13 1.60 9.69
C TYR A 18 13.35 1.61 8.77
N VAL A 19 13.18 1.36 7.47
CA VAL A 19 14.30 1.37 6.51
C VAL A 19 14.93 2.75 6.40
N VAL A 20 14.12 3.81 6.39
CA VAL A 20 14.62 5.19 6.34
C VAL A 20 15.42 5.52 7.60
N ALA A 21 14.90 5.18 8.78
CA ALA A 21 15.60 5.43 10.04
C ALA A 21 16.92 4.67 10.15
N ASP A 22 16.92 3.40 9.77
CA ASP A 22 18.09 2.52 9.81
C ASP A 22 19.20 2.99 8.85
N ARG A 23 18.82 3.53 7.68
CA ARG A 23 19.78 3.94 6.65
C ARG A 23 20.25 5.39 6.77
N TYR A 24 19.37 6.27 7.17
CA TYR A 24 19.59 7.72 7.08
C TYR A 24 19.46 8.45 8.42
N GLY A 25 19.22 7.71 9.51
CA GLY A 25 19.07 8.24 10.84
C GLY A 25 17.66 8.73 11.17
N VAL A 26 17.54 9.34 12.33
CA VAL A 26 16.24 9.67 12.94
C VAL A 26 15.93 11.18 12.94
N SER A 27 16.88 12.02 12.53
CA SER A 27 16.69 13.47 12.53
C SER A 27 16.18 13.97 11.17
N GLU A 28 15.17 14.81 11.18
CA GLU A 28 14.67 15.54 10.01
C GLU A 28 15.56 16.71 9.62
N GLU A 29 16.38 17.19 10.55
CA GLU A 29 17.34 18.27 10.35
C GLU A 29 18.77 17.73 10.41
N ALA A 30 19.68 18.37 9.69
CA ALA A 30 21.09 18.05 9.80
C ALA A 30 21.61 18.53 11.17
N ILE A 31 22.28 17.62 11.88
CA ILE A 31 22.83 17.90 13.21
C ILE A 31 24.34 17.79 13.11
N ASP A 32 25.08 18.78 13.68
CA ASP A 32 26.49 18.64 13.93
C ASP A 32 26.68 18.24 15.41
N ASP A 33 27.10 17.00 15.62
CA ASP A 33 27.32 16.45 16.96
C ASP A 33 28.79 16.54 17.40
N GLY A 34 29.61 17.29 16.64
CA GLY A 34 31.03 17.43 16.88
C GLY A 34 31.91 16.29 16.36
N SER A 35 31.32 15.18 15.90
CA SER A 35 32.00 14.09 15.21
C SER A 35 31.93 14.21 13.68
N GLY A 36 31.12 15.13 13.21
CA GLY A 36 30.81 15.40 11.81
C GLY A 36 29.33 15.66 11.60
N LEU A 37 29.00 16.25 10.45
CA LEU A 37 27.62 16.58 10.11
C LEU A 37 26.81 15.30 9.91
N ILE A 38 25.87 15.02 10.82
CA ILE A 38 24.86 13.98 10.64
C ILE A 38 23.80 14.50 9.67
N SER A 39 23.71 13.88 8.50
CA SER A 39 22.74 14.32 7.49
C SER A 39 21.31 13.97 7.93
N SER A 40 20.39 14.89 7.61
CA SER A 40 18.96 14.65 7.75
C SER A 40 18.50 13.43 6.92
N TYR A 41 17.54 12.65 7.44
CA TYR A 41 16.90 11.60 6.61
C TYR A 41 16.11 12.20 5.43
N LEU A 42 15.84 13.51 5.42
CA LEU A 42 15.22 14.23 4.31
C LEU A 42 16.24 14.81 3.31
N ASP A 43 17.54 14.59 3.51
CA ASP A 43 18.56 15.07 2.58
C ASP A 43 18.35 14.43 1.19
N ARG A 44 18.29 15.27 0.16
CA ARG A 44 18.09 14.88 -1.24
C ARG A 44 19.07 13.80 -1.71
N LYS A 45 20.31 13.84 -1.22
CA LYS A 45 21.36 12.86 -1.56
C LYS A 45 21.04 11.43 -1.13
N ASN A 46 20.13 11.23 -0.19
CA ASN A 46 19.71 9.93 0.31
C ASN A 46 18.76 9.19 -0.67
N TYR A 47 18.21 9.89 -1.63
CA TYR A 47 17.18 9.40 -2.53
C TYR A 47 17.64 9.25 -3.98
N SER A 48 16.81 8.61 -4.81
CA SER A 48 17.09 8.39 -6.23
C SER A 48 17.10 9.72 -7.01
N ASN A 49 17.79 9.73 -8.16
CA ASN A 49 17.97 10.92 -9.01
C ASN A 49 16.72 11.34 -9.82
N SER A 50 15.54 10.86 -9.51
CA SER A 50 14.28 11.31 -10.13
C SER A 50 13.93 12.72 -9.65
N HIS A 51 14.57 13.74 -10.20
CA HIS A 51 14.55 15.11 -9.69
C HIS A 51 13.14 15.63 -9.38
N ASN A 52 12.21 15.61 -10.34
CA ASN A 52 10.87 16.17 -10.15
C ASN A 52 10.07 15.43 -9.08
N LEU A 53 10.03 14.09 -9.11
CA LEU A 53 9.27 13.30 -8.15
C LEU A 53 9.89 13.39 -6.76
N ARG A 54 11.22 13.31 -6.67
CA ARG A 54 11.95 13.43 -5.40
C ARG A 54 11.66 14.77 -4.73
N ASP A 55 11.88 15.87 -5.45
CA ASP A 55 11.77 17.21 -4.89
C ASP A 55 10.32 17.54 -4.50
N THR A 56 9.35 17.10 -5.29
CA THR A 56 7.93 17.24 -4.96
C THR A 56 7.56 16.42 -3.72
N THR A 57 8.05 15.18 -3.62
CA THR A 57 7.76 14.30 -2.48
C THR A 57 8.38 14.85 -1.19
N LEU A 58 9.65 15.21 -1.23
CA LEU A 58 10.33 15.78 -0.06
C LEU A 58 9.67 17.09 0.38
N ARG A 59 9.27 17.96 -0.56
CA ARG A 59 8.52 19.17 -0.25
C ARG A 59 7.20 18.84 0.44
N SER A 60 6.42 17.85 -0.05
CA SER A 60 5.16 17.46 0.58
C SER A 60 5.36 16.92 2.00
N ILE A 61 6.47 16.25 2.26
CA ILE A 61 6.83 15.77 3.61
C ILE A 61 7.21 16.95 4.50
N THR A 62 8.03 17.88 4.01
CA THR A 62 8.44 19.09 4.74
C THR A 62 7.24 19.97 5.07
N GLU A 63 6.28 20.16 4.15
CA GLU A 63 5.03 20.90 4.41
C GLU A 63 4.26 20.32 5.62
N VAL A 64 4.22 18.98 5.78
CA VAL A 64 3.59 18.35 6.95
C VAL A 64 4.37 18.61 8.24
N LEU A 65 5.70 18.56 8.16
CA LEU A 65 6.58 18.87 9.31
C LEU A 65 6.42 20.32 9.75
N ASP A 66 6.53 21.26 8.83
CA ASP A 66 6.39 22.69 9.11
C ASP A 66 5.03 22.99 9.73
N TYR A 67 3.96 22.44 9.14
CA TYR A 67 2.62 22.59 9.69
C TYR A 67 2.46 21.97 11.09
N SER A 68 3.19 20.91 11.40
CA SER A 68 3.16 20.29 12.73
C SER A 68 3.88 21.11 13.80
N LYS A 69 4.89 21.91 13.41
CA LYS A 69 5.67 22.81 14.27
C LYS A 69 4.99 24.18 14.44
N ASP A 70 4.07 24.54 13.54
CA ASP A 70 3.34 25.80 13.59
C ASP A 70 2.13 25.70 14.53
N ALA A 71 2.24 26.32 15.71
CA ALA A 71 1.18 26.33 16.72
C ALA A 71 -0.10 27.07 16.26
N GLU A 72 0.03 28.04 15.36
CA GLU A 72 -1.08 28.86 14.87
C GLU A 72 -1.71 28.32 13.58
N HIS A 73 -1.11 27.28 13.00
CA HIS A 73 -1.55 26.66 11.72
C HIS A 73 -1.75 27.67 10.59
N THR A 74 -0.87 28.69 10.53
CA THR A 74 -0.94 29.82 9.58
C THR A 74 -0.26 29.54 8.25
N ILE A 75 0.47 28.42 8.12
CA ILE A 75 1.21 28.08 6.92
C ILE A 75 0.26 27.63 5.81
N GLY A 76 -0.20 28.57 5.03
CA GLY A 76 -0.96 28.39 3.79
C GLY A 76 -2.42 27.93 4.00
N ASN A 77 -3.17 27.87 2.88
CA ASN A 77 -4.58 27.47 2.89
C ASN A 77 -4.79 25.94 2.98
N LYS A 78 -3.74 25.14 3.09
CA LYS A 78 -3.80 23.68 3.19
C LYS A 78 -3.91 23.25 4.64
N LYS A 79 -4.95 22.46 4.95
CA LYS A 79 -5.09 21.79 6.25
C LYS A 79 -4.52 20.38 6.13
N PHE A 80 -3.54 20.07 6.99
CA PHE A 80 -2.98 18.72 7.11
C PHE A 80 -3.58 18.01 8.31
N TYR A 81 -3.78 16.69 8.19
CA TYR A 81 -4.05 15.86 9.36
C TYR A 81 -2.75 15.66 10.14
N ILE A 82 -2.73 16.12 11.38
CA ILE A 82 -1.59 15.94 12.30
C ILE A 82 -2.01 14.98 13.40
N SER A 83 -1.33 13.83 13.48
CA SER A 83 -1.55 12.87 14.55
C SER A 83 -1.13 13.47 15.91
N SER A 84 -1.76 12.98 16.99
CA SER A 84 -1.39 13.38 18.36
C SER A 84 0.10 13.11 18.66
N SER A 85 0.62 12.01 18.14
CA SER A 85 2.04 11.64 18.28
C SER A 85 2.95 12.66 17.60
N LEU A 86 2.65 13.04 16.34
CA LEU A 86 3.48 14.02 15.64
C LEU A 86 3.44 15.38 16.33
N ARG A 87 2.27 15.82 16.76
CA ARG A 87 2.12 17.07 17.52
C ARG A 87 2.92 17.06 18.82
N HIS A 88 2.87 15.95 19.56
CA HIS A 88 3.64 15.79 20.80
C HIS A 88 5.13 15.88 20.53
N TYR A 89 5.64 15.18 19.51
CA TYR A 89 7.07 15.24 19.16
C TYR A 89 7.50 16.63 18.70
N ALA A 90 6.71 17.30 17.85
CA ALA A 90 7.00 18.64 17.36
C ALA A 90 7.11 19.69 18.47
N THR A 91 6.40 19.48 19.61
CA THR A 91 6.37 20.44 20.73
C THR A 91 7.27 20.06 21.91
N ARG A 92 7.69 18.80 22.03
CA ARG A 92 8.36 18.27 23.23
C ARG A 92 9.73 17.65 22.96
N HIS A 93 10.07 17.38 21.71
CA HIS A 93 11.31 16.72 21.32
C HIS A 93 12.10 17.56 20.32
N ASN A 94 13.43 17.36 20.32
CA ASN A 94 14.35 18.12 19.45
C ASN A 94 14.35 17.61 17.99
N HIS A 95 13.73 16.44 17.73
CA HIS A 95 13.70 15.85 16.40
C HIS A 95 12.44 15.00 16.23
N ILE A 96 12.03 14.81 14.98
CA ILE A 96 10.86 14.03 14.62
C ILE A 96 11.30 12.79 13.81
N PRO A 97 11.32 11.60 14.43
CA PRO A 97 11.76 10.39 13.74
C PRO A 97 10.81 9.99 12.60
N PRO A 98 11.31 9.24 11.58
CA PRO A 98 10.49 8.79 10.45
C PRO A 98 9.21 8.03 10.84
N TRP A 99 9.25 7.21 11.89
CA TRP A 99 8.09 6.45 12.37
C TRP A 99 7.00 7.30 13.05
N ILE A 100 7.34 8.48 13.53
CA ILE A 100 6.37 9.47 14.04
C ILE A 100 5.80 10.26 12.87
N LEU A 101 6.66 10.78 11.99
CA LEU A 101 6.27 11.56 10.83
C LEU A 101 5.27 10.82 9.94
N VAL A 102 5.55 9.56 9.63
CA VAL A 102 4.73 8.76 8.71
C VAL A 102 3.28 8.58 9.18
N THR A 103 3.00 8.75 10.47
CA THR A 103 1.62 8.66 11.02
C THR A 103 0.70 9.75 10.48
N SER A 104 1.27 10.89 10.08
CA SER A 104 0.54 12.04 9.54
C SER A 104 0.62 12.15 8.01
N LEU A 105 1.44 11.34 7.36
CA LEU A 105 1.50 11.30 5.90
C LEU A 105 0.29 10.59 5.31
N SER A 106 -0.26 11.16 4.24
CA SER A 106 -1.27 10.46 3.44
C SER A 106 -0.68 9.21 2.78
N PHE A 107 -1.53 8.24 2.43
CA PHE A 107 -1.08 7.05 1.70
C PHE A 107 -0.41 7.42 0.37
N GLY A 108 -0.91 8.48 -0.30
CA GLY A 108 -0.30 9.01 -1.53
C GLY A 108 1.13 9.47 -1.33
N VAL A 109 1.40 10.30 -0.33
CA VAL A 109 2.76 10.76 0.00
C VAL A 109 3.65 9.60 0.43
N THR A 110 3.12 8.63 1.18
CA THR A 110 3.86 7.43 1.58
C THR A 110 4.29 6.59 0.37
N THR A 111 3.40 6.40 -0.62
CA THR A 111 3.73 5.66 -1.86
C THR A 111 4.74 6.41 -2.72
N GLN A 112 4.66 7.74 -2.77
CA GLN A 112 5.67 8.56 -3.43
C GLN A 112 7.03 8.47 -2.71
N TRP A 113 7.04 8.50 -1.38
CA TRP A 113 8.28 8.33 -0.59
C TRP A 113 8.94 6.98 -0.87
N TYR A 114 8.18 5.88 -0.88
CA TYR A 114 8.70 4.58 -1.35
C TYR A 114 9.28 4.68 -2.77
N SER A 115 8.61 5.39 -3.68
CA SER A 115 9.02 5.48 -5.09
C SER A 115 10.35 6.20 -5.31
N ILE A 116 10.73 7.13 -4.43
CA ILE A 116 11.99 7.87 -4.51
C ILE A 116 13.14 7.22 -3.75
N LEU A 117 12.93 6.16 -2.97
CA LEU A 117 14.00 5.43 -2.29
C LEU A 117 15.03 4.89 -3.30
N ARG A 118 16.24 4.64 -2.84
CA ARG A 118 17.26 3.93 -3.64
C ARG A 118 16.85 2.49 -3.87
N SER A 119 17.41 1.88 -4.92
CA SER A 119 17.04 0.51 -5.34
C SER A 119 17.20 -0.50 -4.19
N ALA A 120 18.30 -0.46 -3.45
CA ALA A 120 18.57 -1.36 -2.34
C ALA A 120 17.51 -1.24 -1.22
N ASP A 121 17.08 -0.02 -0.90
CA ASP A 121 16.08 0.22 0.14
C ASP A 121 14.68 -0.25 -0.31
N LYS A 122 14.35 -0.04 -1.59
CA LYS A 122 13.14 -0.61 -2.20
C LYS A 122 13.12 -2.13 -2.15
N THR A 123 14.26 -2.77 -2.49
CA THR A 123 14.42 -4.23 -2.42
C THR A 123 14.17 -4.73 -1.00
N ARG A 124 14.75 -4.07 0.01
CA ARG A 124 14.57 -4.46 1.42
C ARG A 124 13.10 -4.41 1.83
N ILE A 125 12.38 -3.36 1.44
CA ILE A 125 10.95 -3.25 1.71
C ILE A 125 10.17 -4.29 0.90
N ALA A 126 10.44 -4.47 -0.40
CA ALA A 126 9.75 -5.42 -1.25
C ALA A 126 9.90 -6.86 -0.74
N ASN A 127 11.10 -7.27 -0.35
CA ASN A 127 11.36 -8.60 0.24
C ASN A 127 10.64 -8.83 1.57
N SER A 128 10.33 -7.76 2.31
CA SER A 128 9.56 -7.88 3.54
C SER A 128 8.05 -8.10 3.31
N PHE A 129 7.56 -7.83 2.11
CA PHE A 129 6.17 -8.11 1.70
C PHE A 129 6.06 -9.38 0.87
N ILE A 130 7.01 -9.60 -0.05
CA ILE A 130 6.92 -10.64 -1.07
C ILE A 130 8.03 -11.65 -0.80
N ARG A 131 7.66 -12.81 -0.25
CA ARG A 131 8.62 -13.85 0.18
C ARG A 131 8.92 -14.90 -0.88
N ASP A 132 8.19 -14.87 -2.01
CA ASP A 132 8.33 -15.88 -3.06
C ASP A 132 9.78 -15.92 -3.60
N PRO A 133 10.47 -17.07 -3.51
CA PRO A 133 11.85 -17.20 -3.98
C PRO A 133 11.98 -17.25 -5.50
N GLN A 134 10.89 -17.49 -6.24
CA GLN A 134 10.92 -17.57 -7.70
C GLN A 134 10.91 -16.18 -8.36
N LEU A 135 10.57 -15.13 -7.59
CA LEU A 135 10.57 -13.76 -8.07
C LEU A 135 11.93 -13.10 -7.85
N THR A 136 12.46 -12.50 -8.89
CA THR A 136 13.66 -11.66 -8.82
C THR A 136 13.40 -10.39 -7.98
N GLU A 137 14.44 -9.76 -7.47
CA GLU A 137 14.33 -8.51 -6.72
C GLU A 137 13.67 -7.38 -7.52
N ASP A 138 13.94 -7.31 -8.81
CA ASP A 138 13.33 -6.30 -9.69
C ASP A 138 11.83 -6.57 -9.88
N GLU A 139 11.43 -7.82 -10.06
CA GLU A 139 10.02 -8.21 -10.13
C GLU A 139 9.30 -7.91 -8.82
N LYS A 140 9.89 -8.21 -7.67
CA LYS A 140 9.31 -7.88 -6.36
C LYS A 140 9.13 -6.37 -6.18
N LYS A 141 10.12 -5.56 -6.56
CA LYS A 141 10.03 -4.10 -6.49
C LYS A 141 8.93 -3.54 -7.39
N GLU A 142 8.85 -4.03 -8.63
CA GLU A 142 7.82 -3.61 -9.59
C GLU A 142 6.43 -4.06 -9.13
N TYR A 143 6.32 -5.30 -8.68
CA TYR A 143 5.06 -5.85 -8.16
C TYR A 143 4.56 -5.05 -6.95
N LEU A 144 5.41 -4.81 -5.94
CA LEU A 144 5.01 -4.01 -4.79
C LEU A 144 4.58 -2.60 -5.21
N LYS A 145 5.38 -1.92 -6.04
CA LYS A 145 5.07 -0.56 -6.50
C LYS A 145 3.72 -0.47 -7.20
N THR A 146 3.45 -1.39 -8.11
CA THR A 146 2.20 -1.41 -8.89
C THR A 146 1.00 -1.77 -8.00
N SER A 147 1.20 -2.73 -7.10
CA SER A 147 0.18 -3.17 -6.14
C SER A 147 -0.23 -2.06 -5.16
N ILE A 148 0.73 -1.37 -4.56
CA ILE A 148 0.42 -0.27 -3.62
C ILE A 148 -0.24 0.92 -4.32
N ASP A 149 0.09 1.19 -5.60
CA ASP A 149 -0.60 2.25 -6.36
C ASP A 149 -2.06 1.88 -6.64
N LEU A 150 -2.32 0.63 -7.01
CA LEU A 150 -3.68 0.13 -7.20
C LEU A 150 -4.48 0.16 -5.89
N ILE A 151 -3.93 -0.38 -4.80
CA ILE A 151 -4.55 -0.37 -3.47
C ILE A 151 -4.86 1.08 -3.03
N ARG A 152 -3.97 2.03 -3.30
CA ARG A 152 -4.17 3.45 -3.00
C ARG A 152 -5.39 4.02 -3.72
N ARG A 153 -5.60 3.69 -4.99
CA ARG A 153 -6.78 4.11 -5.76
C ARG A 153 -8.07 3.54 -5.13
N TYR A 154 -8.08 2.24 -4.82
CA TYR A 154 -9.20 1.61 -4.14
C TYR A 154 -9.49 2.22 -2.78
N ARG A 155 -8.44 2.46 -1.97
CA ARG A 155 -8.56 3.13 -0.67
C ARG A 155 -9.23 4.49 -0.81
N ASN A 156 -8.81 5.30 -1.77
CA ASN A 156 -9.38 6.62 -1.96
C ASN A 156 -10.85 6.56 -2.41
N THR A 157 -11.17 5.71 -3.38
CA THR A 157 -12.55 5.51 -3.83
C THR A 157 -13.46 5.05 -2.68
N LEU A 158 -13.04 4.03 -1.93
CA LEU A 158 -13.80 3.51 -0.79
C LEU A 158 -13.95 4.54 0.35
N ALA A 159 -12.90 5.31 0.63
CA ALA A 159 -12.93 6.34 1.67
C ALA A 159 -13.88 7.50 1.34
N HIS A 160 -14.12 7.75 0.06
CA HIS A 160 -15.04 8.78 -0.42
C HIS A 160 -16.43 8.25 -0.80
N GLY A 161 -16.74 6.99 -0.47
CA GLY A 161 -18.03 6.36 -0.74
C GLY A 161 -18.27 6.04 -2.23
N GLY A 162 -17.23 6.03 -3.04
CA GLY A 162 -17.32 5.68 -4.46
C GLY A 162 -17.47 4.17 -4.69
N LYS A 163 -17.96 3.80 -5.87
CA LYS A 163 -18.11 2.40 -6.28
C LYS A 163 -16.77 1.82 -6.72
N THR A 164 -16.48 0.60 -6.29
CA THR A 164 -15.25 -0.13 -6.67
C THR A 164 -15.25 -0.54 -8.14
N THR A 165 -16.41 -0.68 -8.75
CA THR A 165 -16.58 -0.99 -10.18
C THR A 165 -16.14 0.15 -11.10
N ASP A 166 -16.14 1.38 -10.61
CA ASP A 166 -15.80 2.57 -11.41
C ASP A 166 -14.30 2.89 -11.41
N ILE A 167 -13.49 2.03 -10.79
CA ILE A 167 -12.05 2.28 -10.68
C ILE A 167 -11.35 1.84 -11.96
N PHE A 168 -10.86 2.81 -12.72
CA PHE A 168 -10.02 2.54 -13.87
C PHE A 168 -8.67 1.98 -13.45
N ILE A 169 -8.37 0.74 -13.87
CA ILE A 169 -7.11 0.06 -13.61
C ILE A 169 -6.16 0.34 -14.77
N GLY A 170 -5.36 1.40 -14.64
CA GLY A 170 -4.43 1.79 -15.71
C GLY A 170 -3.21 0.88 -15.85
N ARG A 171 -2.59 0.47 -14.74
CA ARG A 171 -1.43 -0.43 -14.72
C ARG A 171 -1.66 -1.51 -13.67
N ILE A 172 -1.58 -2.76 -14.11
CA ILE A 172 -1.76 -3.95 -13.30
C ILE A 172 -0.40 -4.60 -13.07
N PRO A 173 -0.15 -5.20 -11.90
CA PRO A 173 1.03 -6.03 -11.68
C PRO A 173 1.12 -7.14 -12.73
N LYS A 174 2.36 -7.53 -13.08
CA LYS A 174 2.55 -8.63 -14.02
C LYS A 174 1.82 -9.89 -13.51
N LYS A 175 1.10 -10.54 -14.41
CA LYS A 175 0.37 -11.79 -14.18
C LYS A 175 1.19 -12.83 -13.43
N GLN A 176 2.41 -13.09 -13.88
CA GLN A 176 3.34 -14.04 -13.26
C GLN A 176 3.57 -13.75 -11.77
N CYS A 177 3.71 -12.47 -11.39
CA CYS A 177 3.92 -12.09 -10.00
C CYS A 177 2.71 -12.40 -9.12
N ILE A 178 1.50 -12.20 -9.65
CA ILE A 178 0.27 -12.49 -8.91
C ILE A 178 0.08 -14.01 -8.79
N GLN A 179 0.32 -14.76 -9.85
CA GLN A 179 0.18 -16.22 -9.85
C GLN A 179 1.16 -16.92 -8.91
N LEU A 180 2.41 -16.47 -8.88
CA LEU A 180 3.43 -17.04 -7.99
C LEU A 180 3.17 -16.68 -6.53
N SER A 181 2.57 -15.52 -6.26
CA SER A 181 2.39 -15.05 -4.88
C SER A 181 1.33 -15.81 -4.09
N ASN A 182 0.29 -16.34 -4.73
CA ASN A 182 -0.80 -17.00 -4.00
C ASN A 182 -1.49 -18.15 -4.74
N GLY A 183 -1.11 -18.46 -5.97
CA GLY A 183 -1.68 -19.57 -6.74
C GLY A 183 -3.20 -19.49 -7.03
N LEU A 184 -3.89 -18.45 -6.56
CA LEU A 184 -5.34 -18.31 -6.57
C LEU A 184 -5.91 -17.84 -7.92
N LEU A 185 -5.04 -17.35 -8.81
CA LEU A 185 -5.48 -16.83 -10.09
C LEU A 185 -5.24 -17.87 -11.17
N CYS A 186 -6.33 -18.33 -11.78
CA CYS A 186 -6.28 -19.23 -12.91
C CYS A 186 -5.57 -18.56 -14.10
N ARG A 187 -4.97 -19.41 -14.93
CA ARG A 187 -4.21 -18.97 -16.10
C ARG A 187 -5.06 -18.16 -17.08
N ASP A 188 -6.35 -18.45 -17.14
CA ASP A 188 -7.31 -17.85 -18.07
C ASP A 188 -7.90 -16.51 -17.59
N ASP A 189 -7.88 -16.24 -16.27
CA ASP A 189 -8.36 -14.98 -15.68
C ASP A 189 -7.55 -13.74 -16.15
N PHE A 190 -6.37 -13.96 -16.73
CA PHE A 190 -5.46 -12.90 -17.21
C PHE A 190 -5.20 -12.94 -18.71
N THR A 191 -5.91 -13.75 -19.48
CA THR A 191 -5.82 -13.78 -20.94
C THR A 191 -6.79 -12.78 -21.58
N GLY A 192 -6.24 -11.74 -22.21
CA GLY A 192 -7.00 -10.74 -22.98
C GLY A 192 -7.45 -9.52 -22.18
N ASP A 193 -8.31 -8.71 -22.78
CA ASP A 193 -8.83 -7.45 -22.25
C ASP A 193 -9.72 -7.59 -21.00
N ASN A 194 -10.00 -8.81 -20.57
CA ASN A 194 -10.84 -9.14 -19.41
C ASN A 194 -10.24 -8.74 -18.06
N ILE A 195 -8.94 -8.48 -17.99
CA ILE A 195 -8.27 -7.98 -16.76
C ILE A 195 -8.86 -6.65 -16.31
N THR A 196 -9.33 -5.83 -17.23
CA THR A 196 -9.99 -4.55 -16.92
C THR A 196 -11.38 -4.72 -16.31
N GLN A 197 -11.99 -5.91 -16.44
CA GLN A 197 -13.33 -6.18 -15.94
C GLN A 197 -13.34 -6.75 -14.50
N SER A 198 -12.21 -7.30 -14.02
CA SER A 198 -12.15 -7.98 -12.72
C SER A 198 -11.39 -7.19 -11.64
N GLY A 199 -11.60 -5.88 -11.58
CA GLY A 199 -10.87 -5.01 -10.65
C GLY A 199 -10.88 -5.47 -9.19
N VAL A 200 -12.01 -5.97 -8.70
CA VAL A 200 -12.16 -6.45 -7.31
C VAL A 200 -11.39 -7.76 -7.09
N GLN A 201 -11.45 -8.70 -8.02
CA GLN A 201 -10.70 -9.97 -7.97
C GLN A 201 -9.19 -9.70 -7.88
N THR A 202 -8.67 -8.84 -8.74
CA THR A 202 -7.26 -8.45 -8.75
C THR A 202 -6.83 -7.84 -7.41
N VAL A 203 -7.65 -6.97 -6.82
CA VAL A 203 -7.33 -6.35 -5.53
C VAL A 203 -7.35 -7.38 -4.40
N ILE A 204 -8.31 -8.30 -4.37
CA ILE A 204 -8.34 -9.38 -3.36
C ILE A 204 -7.06 -10.21 -3.48
N SER A 205 -6.66 -10.60 -4.68
CA SER A 205 -5.43 -11.37 -4.92
C SER A 205 -4.17 -10.63 -4.47
N ILE A 206 -4.08 -9.34 -4.76
CA ILE A 206 -2.98 -8.49 -4.30
C ILE A 206 -2.98 -8.38 -2.77
N LEU A 207 -4.12 -8.18 -2.14
CA LEU A 207 -4.19 -8.12 -0.68
C LEU A 207 -3.71 -9.43 -0.05
N LEU A 208 -4.14 -10.58 -0.57
CA LEU A 208 -3.69 -11.90 -0.11
C LEU A 208 -2.17 -12.08 -0.26
N SER A 209 -1.59 -11.59 -1.35
CA SER A 209 -0.14 -11.69 -1.58
C SER A 209 0.71 -10.76 -0.70
N LEU A 210 0.14 -9.66 -0.21
CA LEU A 210 0.86 -8.67 0.59
C LEU A 210 0.59 -8.78 2.11
N ILE A 211 -0.46 -9.50 2.50
CA ILE A 211 -0.73 -9.82 3.91
C ILE A 211 0.20 -10.95 4.33
N ASN A 212 1.12 -10.66 5.26
CA ASN A 212 2.05 -11.64 5.81
C ASN A 212 1.62 -12.15 7.21
N ASP A 213 0.36 -11.99 7.53
CA ASP A 213 -0.25 -12.41 8.79
C ASP A 213 -1.36 -13.41 8.48
N GLN A 214 -1.20 -14.65 8.89
CA GLN A 214 -2.12 -15.74 8.60
C GLN A 214 -3.53 -15.48 9.15
N TYR A 215 -3.65 -14.82 10.29
CA TYR A 215 -4.95 -14.47 10.87
C TYR A 215 -5.68 -13.46 9.97
N MET A 216 -4.98 -12.42 9.51
CA MET A 216 -5.55 -11.41 8.62
C MET A 216 -5.87 -11.96 7.23
N GLU A 217 -5.06 -12.87 6.73
CA GLU A 217 -5.29 -13.58 5.47
C GLU A 217 -6.57 -14.43 5.55
N ASN A 218 -6.67 -15.29 6.56
CA ASN A 218 -7.86 -16.11 6.80
C ASN A 218 -9.11 -15.25 7.01
N ALA A 219 -8.99 -14.12 7.71
CA ALA A 219 -10.11 -13.22 7.91
C ALA A 219 -10.56 -12.56 6.59
N LEU A 220 -9.64 -12.23 5.67
CA LEU A 220 -9.99 -11.71 4.34
C LEU A 220 -10.73 -12.78 3.53
N ILE A 221 -10.21 -13.99 3.47
CA ILE A 221 -10.83 -15.11 2.76
C ILE A 221 -12.23 -15.37 3.31
N GLN A 222 -12.37 -15.45 4.63
CA GLN A 222 -13.66 -15.68 5.30
C GLN A 222 -14.68 -14.57 5.00
N ASP A 223 -14.26 -13.31 5.04
CA ASP A 223 -15.14 -12.20 4.70
C ASP A 223 -15.64 -12.28 3.25
N VAL A 224 -14.77 -12.63 2.30
CA VAL A 224 -15.14 -12.80 0.89
C VAL A 224 -16.11 -13.98 0.72
N ILE A 225 -15.83 -15.13 1.33
CA ILE A 225 -16.68 -16.31 1.30
C ILE A 225 -18.05 -16.01 1.92
N ASN A 226 -18.10 -15.36 3.08
CA ASN A 226 -19.34 -15.01 3.75
C ASN A 226 -20.22 -14.08 2.88
N LEU A 227 -19.60 -13.09 2.24
CA LEU A 227 -20.31 -12.23 1.29
C LEU A 227 -20.84 -13.03 0.11
N PHE A 228 -20.04 -13.96 -0.43
CA PHE A 228 -20.47 -14.85 -1.50
C PHE A 228 -21.72 -15.65 -1.11
N TRP A 229 -21.70 -16.31 0.03
CA TRP A 229 -22.84 -17.10 0.51
C TRP A 229 -24.07 -16.25 0.80
N LEU A 230 -23.88 -15.05 1.38
CA LEU A 230 -24.96 -14.13 1.71
C LEU A 230 -25.73 -13.66 0.47
N TYR A 231 -25.02 -13.46 -0.65
CA TYR A 231 -25.62 -12.90 -1.87
C TYR A 231 -25.85 -13.93 -2.97
N ARG A 232 -25.40 -15.19 -2.80
CA ARG A 232 -25.60 -16.27 -3.79
C ARG A 232 -27.06 -16.53 -4.12
N SER A 233 -27.96 -16.36 -3.16
CA SER A 233 -29.40 -16.58 -3.30
C SER A 233 -30.20 -15.33 -3.65
N ARG A 234 -29.54 -14.16 -3.65
CA ARG A 234 -30.16 -12.91 -4.04
C ARG A 234 -29.85 -12.67 -5.50
N ASP A 235 -30.85 -12.94 -6.22
CA ASP A 235 -30.93 -13.09 -7.64
C ASP A 235 -30.29 -12.04 -8.54
N THR A 236 -30.14 -12.46 -9.75
CA THR A 236 -29.87 -11.68 -10.94
C THR A 236 -30.75 -10.43 -10.99
N ASP A 237 -30.16 -9.32 -11.39
CA ASP A 237 -30.90 -8.09 -11.71
C ASP A 237 -31.95 -8.34 -12.82
N SER A 238 -32.73 -7.35 -13.19
CA SER A 238 -33.71 -7.41 -14.26
C SER A 238 -33.13 -7.76 -15.64
N PHE A 239 -31.80 -7.80 -15.78
CA PHE A 239 -31.07 -8.16 -16.99
C PHE A 239 -30.40 -9.54 -16.91
N GLY A 240 -30.61 -10.31 -15.85
CA GLY A 240 -30.05 -11.65 -15.68
C GLY A 240 -28.59 -11.68 -15.22
N LYS A 241 -28.02 -10.55 -14.81
CA LYS A 241 -26.65 -10.48 -14.27
C LYS A 241 -26.65 -10.61 -12.76
N GLY A 242 -25.81 -11.50 -12.25
CA GLY A 242 -25.56 -11.62 -10.82
C GLY A 242 -24.59 -10.55 -10.32
N ILE A 243 -24.67 -10.21 -9.03
CA ILE A 243 -23.75 -9.26 -8.38
C ILE A 243 -22.27 -9.67 -8.54
N TRP A 244 -22.01 -10.94 -8.73
CA TRP A 244 -20.67 -11.48 -8.92
C TRP A 244 -20.11 -11.15 -10.30
N ASP A 245 -20.97 -11.16 -11.31
CA ASP A 245 -20.62 -10.74 -12.66
C ASP A 245 -20.27 -9.25 -12.69
N ASP A 246 -21.03 -8.43 -11.94
CA ASP A 246 -20.77 -7.01 -11.80
C ASP A 246 -19.46 -6.71 -11.05
N LEU A 247 -19.11 -7.56 -10.09
CA LEU A 247 -17.83 -7.45 -9.36
C LEU A 247 -16.67 -8.09 -10.11
N GLY A 248 -16.94 -8.80 -11.22
CA GLY A 248 -15.93 -9.52 -12.00
C GLY A 248 -15.25 -10.64 -11.23
N LEU A 249 -16.00 -11.35 -10.36
CA LEU A 249 -15.50 -12.48 -9.59
C LEU A 249 -15.85 -13.80 -10.32
N SER A 250 -14.82 -14.50 -10.80
CA SER A 250 -15.01 -15.78 -11.48
C SER A 250 -15.36 -16.91 -10.51
N GLY A 251 -16.11 -17.90 -10.98
CA GLY A 251 -16.41 -19.11 -10.20
C GLY A 251 -15.14 -19.89 -9.84
N GLU A 252 -14.13 -19.87 -10.71
CA GLU A 252 -12.83 -20.50 -10.49
C GLU A 252 -12.03 -19.80 -9.38
N PHE A 253 -12.06 -18.48 -9.35
CA PHE A 253 -11.45 -17.71 -8.26
C PHE A 253 -12.08 -18.05 -6.91
N MET A 254 -13.41 -18.13 -6.85
CA MET A 254 -14.13 -18.49 -5.63
C MET A 254 -13.82 -19.92 -5.18
N ASN A 255 -13.71 -20.88 -6.11
CA ASN A 255 -13.30 -22.25 -5.81
C ASN A 255 -11.86 -22.30 -5.28
N GLY A 256 -10.95 -21.50 -5.84
CA GLY A 256 -9.58 -21.36 -5.35
C GLY A 256 -9.53 -20.84 -3.91
N LEU A 257 -10.33 -19.81 -3.59
CA LEU A 257 -10.44 -19.29 -2.21
C LEU A 257 -10.96 -20.36 -1.23
N LEU A 258 -11.95 -21.13 -1.62
CA LEU A 258 -12.50 -22.22 -0.79
C LEU A 258 -11.47 -23.33 -0.56
N GLN A 259 -10.67 -23.68 -1.55
CA GLN A 259 -9.59 -24.67 -1.42
C GLN A 259 -8.51 -24.20 -0.44
N VAL A 260 -8.07 -22.94 -0.53
CA VAL A 260 -7.07 -22.36 0.38
C VAL A 260 -7.61 -22.31 1.81
N TYR A 261 -8.87 -21.94 1.98
CA TYR A 261 -9.50 -21.89 3.30
C TYR A 261 -9.66 -23.28 3.94
N SER A 262 -9.92 -24.30 3.11
CA SER A 262 -10.13 -25.68 3.57
C SER A 262 -8.83 -26.46 3.75
N ALA A 263 -7.69 -25.92 3.28
CA ALA A 263 -6.41 -26.59 3.44
C ALA A 263 -6.00 -26.56 4.93
N PRO A 264 -5.60 -27.69 5.52
CA PRO A 264 -5.09 -27.69 6.88
C PRO A 264 -3.87 -26.78 6.97
N SER A 265 -3.87 -25.89 7.97
CA SER A 265 -2.71 -25.06 8.30
C SER A 265 -1.54 -25.99 8.64
N ILE A 266 -0.47 -26.01 7.82
CA ILE A 266 0.76 -26.79 8.06
C ILE A 266 1.62 -26.06 9.10
#